data_2e36bef9b07003b80ab74dc8e2b1f742
#
_entry.id   2e36bef9b07003b80ab74dc8e2b1f742
#
_cell.length_a   1.000
_cell.length_b   1.000
_cell.length_c   1.000
_cell.angle_alpha   90.00
_cell.angle_beta   90.00
_cell.angle_gamma   90.00
#
_symmetry.space_group_name_H-M   'P 1'
#
loop_
_entity.id
_entity.type
_entity.pdbx_description
1 polymer ?
#
loop_
_entity_poly.entity_id
_entity_poly.type
_entity_poly.pdbx_seq_one_letter_code
_entity_poly.pdbx_strand_id
1 'polypeptide(L)'
;MARPRTWAVVGIDLAWGERRPDGLCLLRGARGKVEHVAHGITQGDKELLAWLRRNLPAEIPALLCLDAPVVCPNRTGSRPVDRLTHRLFHREQAGAHPANRGRCVRPLRVANKLKRAGFSIATDWPRAPRAQIEVYPHPATVRWFGLSRTIKYKRGPVASRRRAFARLQDLLHAWLRQSAPEILQHPPTSELLRLRWTKDVEDMTDALLCAMVGWQRAVRGSRTLEILGDTRNGFIVVPRR
;
A
#
# COMPACT_ATOMS: atom_id res chain seq x y z
N MET A 1 -17.75 0.03 16.44
CA MET A 1 -18.38 -0.83 15.41
C MET A 1 -17.69 -2.18 15.38
N ALA A 2 -18.47 -3.27 15.24
CA ALA A 2 -17.93 -4.61 15.06
C ALA A 2 -17.14 -4.71 13.76
N ARG A 3 -16.05 -5.47 13.78
CA ARG A 3 -15.25 -5.77 12.58
C ARG A 3 -16.08 -6.66 11.64
N PRO A 4 -15.99 -6.47 10.31
CA PRO A 4 -16.67 -7.37 9.40
C PRO A 4 -16.10 -8.79 9.56
N ARG A 5 -16.98 -9.80 9.56
CA ARG A 5 -16.59 -11.21 9.66
C ARG A 5 -15.76 -11.69 8.47
N THR A 6 -15.99 -11.09 7.31
CA THR A 6 -15.24 -11.34 6.07
C THR A 6 -14.88 -10.01 5.45
N TRP A 7 -13.64 -9.86 4.97
CA TRP A 7 -13.15 -8.65 4.34
C TRP A 7 -12.01 -8.95 3.36
N ALA A 8 -11.75 -8.01 2.46
CA ALA A 8 -10.59 -8.04 1.58
C ALA A 8 -9.77 -6.75 1.71
N VAL A 9 -8.46 -6.86 1.58
CA VAL A 9 -7.53 -5.74 1.46
C VAL A 9 -6.67 -5.96 0.23
N VAL A 10 -6.59 -4.96 -0.64
CA VAL A 10 -5.68 -4.99 -1.79
C VAL A 10 -4.65 -3.89 -1.62
N GLY A 11 -3.39 -4.27 -1.57
CA GLY A 11 -2.26 -3.36 -1.74
C GLY A 11 -1.97 -3.17 -3.21
N ILE A 12 -1.71 -1.94 -3.61
CA ILE A 12 -1.44 -1.53 -4.98
C ILE A 12 -0.22 -0.62 -4.99
N ASP A 13 0.92 -1.14 -5.48
CA ASP A 13 2.07 -0.29 -5.86
C ASP A 13 1.78 0.30 -7.23
N LEU A 14 1.10 1.45 -7.24
CA LEU A 14 0.60 2.08 -8.46
C LEU A 14 1.70 2.89 -9.15
N ALA A 15 2.06 2.52 -10.35
CA ALA A 15 2.92 3.33 -11.19
C ALA A 15 2.26 4.68 -11.52
N TRP A 16 3.01 5.78 -11.39
CA TRP A 16 2.48 7.12 -11.67
C TRP A 16 2.40 7.44 -13.18
N GLY A 17 3.05 6.63 -14.01
CA GLY A 17 3.04 6.76 -15.48
C GLY A 17 2.52 5.50 -16.17
N GLU A 18 2.36 5.57 -17.50
CA GLU A 18 1.76 4.50 -18.32
C GLU A 18 2.71 3.32 -18.63
N ARG A 19 4.02 3.56 -18.52
CA ARG A 19 5.03 2.62 -19.04
C ARG A 19 5.46 1.56 -18.04
N ARG A 20 5.23 1.77 -16.75
CA ARG A 20 5.61 0.85 -15.68
C ARG A 20 4.42 0.03 -15.24
N PRO A 21 4.64 -1.23 -14.89
CA PRO A 21 3.58 -2.06 -14.32
C PRO A 21 3.19 -1.62 -12.90
N ASP A 22 2.05 -2.13 -12.45
CA ASP A 22 1.55 -2.00 -11.10
C ASP A 22 1.74 -3.33 -10.36
N GLY A 23 2.21 -3.28 -9.12
CA GLY A 23 2.22 -4.44 -8.23
C GLY A 23 0.89 -4.57 -7.48
N LEU A 24 0.44 -5.79 -7.26
CA LEU A 24 -0.82 -6.12 -6.60
C LEU A 24 -0.63 -7.21 -5.55
N CYS A 25 -1.31 -7.06 -4.41
CA CYS A 25 -1.35 -8.06 -3.35
C CYS A 25 -2.74 -8.08 -2.71
N LEU A 26 -3.39 -9.24 -2.67
CA LEU A 26 -4.71 -9.45 -2.05
C LEU A 26 -4.56 -10.25 -0.75
N LEU A 27 -4.98 -9.66 0.34
CA LEU A 27 -5.22 -10.33 1.61
C LEU A 27 -6.73 -10.45 1.84
N ARG A 28 -7.16 -11.60 2.35
CA ARG A 28 -8.55 -11.85 2.73
C ARG A 28 -8.62 -12.28 4.20
N GLY A 29 -9.55 -11.70 4.94
CA GLY A 29 -9.88 -12.13 6.30
C GLY A 29 -11.24 -12.78 6.34
N ALA A 30 -11.34 -13.94 6.97
CA ALA A 30 -12.59 -14.64 7.22
C ALA A 30 -12.52 -15.40 8.53
N ARG A 31 -13.57 -15.27 9.38
CA ARG A 31 -13.69 -16.02 10.64
C ARG A 31 -12.44 -15.96 11.54
N GLY A 32 -11.77 -14.81 11.60
CA GLY A 32 -10.56 -14.60 12.41
C GLY A 32 -9.27 -15.09 11.77
N LYS A 33 -9.32 -15.74 10.61
CA LYS A 33 -8.15 -16.15 9.82
C LYS A 33 -7.85 -15.09 8.76
N VAL A 34 -6.58 -14.95 8.38
CA VAL A 34 -6.13 -14.05 7.31
C VAL A 34 -5.31 -14.87 6.33
N GLU A 35 -5.56 -14.67 5.05
CA GLU A 35 -4.90 -15.37 3.94
C GLU A 35 -4.30 -14.38 2.96
N HIS A 36 -3.09 -14.66 2.46
CA HIS A 36 -2.58 -14.05 1.25
C HIS A 36 -3.12 -14.86 0.06
N VAL A 37 -4.10 -14.31 -0.63
CA VAL A 37 -4.85 -15.03 -1.66
C VAL A 37 -4.14 -14.98 -3.02
N ALA A 38 -3.64 -13.81 -3.40
CA ALA A 38 -3.01 -13.59 -4.69
C ALA A 38 -2.08 -12.38 -4.65
N HIS A 39 -1.07 -12.42 -5.50
CA HIS A 39 -0.30 -11.24 -5.89
C HIS A 39 -0.08 -11.28 -7.42
N GLY A 40 0.38 -10.19 -7.99
CA GLY A 40 0.62 -10.15 -9.42
C GLY A 40 1.06 -8.77 -9.91
N ILE A 41 1.30 -8.73 -11.21
CA ILE A 41 1.69 -7.54 -11.96
C ILE A 41 0.62 -7.26 -13.00
N THR A 42 0.29 -5.99 -13.19
CA THR A 42 -0.62 -5.55 -14.26
C THR A 42 -0.06 -4.36 -15.01
N GLN A 43 -0.39 -4.26 -16.30
CA GLN A 43 0.05 -3.15 -17.15
C GLN A 43 -1.13 -2.26 -17.51
N GLY A 44 -1.13 -1.06 -16.92
CA GLY A 44 -2.14 -0.04 -17.21
C GLY A 44 -3.50 -0.28 -16.54
N ASP A 45 -4.37 0.70 -16.68
CA ASP A 45 -5.64 0.79 -15.94
C ASP A 45 -6.62 -0.36 -16.29
N LYS A 46 -6.62 -0.84 -17.55
CA LYS A 46 -7.55 -1.90 -17.99
C LYS A 46 -7.28 -3.23 -17.28
N GLU A 47 -6.01 -3.61 -17.23
CA GLU A 47 -5.61 -4.86 -16.57
C GLU A 47 -5.75 -4.77 -15.05
N LEU A 48 -5.39 -3.64 -14.44
CA LEU A 48 -5.61 -3.38 -13.02
C LEU A 48 -7.09 -3.59 -12.64
N LEU A 49 -8.02 -2.95 -13.36
CA LEU A 49 -9.44 -3.08 -13.08
C LEU A 49 -9.96 -4.49 -13.36
N ALA A 50 -9.44 -5.17 -14.39
CA ALA A 50 -9.79 -6.55 -14.69
C ALA A 50 -9.32 -7.50 -13.59
N TRP A 51 -8.10 -7.31 -13.06
CA TRP A 51 -7.56 -8.08 -11.94
C TRP A 51 -8.42 -7.90 -10.68
N LEU A 52 -8.77 -6.65 -10.34
CA LEU A 52 -9.64 -6.36 -9.20
C LEU A 52 -11.01 -7.04 -9.36
N ARG A 53 -11.64 -6.97 -10.52
CA ARG A 53 -12.94 -7.62 -10.76
C ARG A 53 -12.89 -9.14 -10.63
N ARG A 54 -11.79 -9.78 -11.08
CA ARG A 54 -11.63 -11.25 -10.98
C ARG A 54 -11.40 -11.73 -9.55
N ASN A 55 -10.70 -10.92 -8.74
CA ASN A 55 -10.21 -11.36 -7.43
C ASN A 55 -11.01 -10.82 -6.24
N LEU A 56 -11.81 -9.77 -6.43
CA LEU A 56 -12.60 -9.14 -5.38
C LEU A 56 -14.10 -9.42 -5.56
N PRO A 57 -14.70 -10.28 -4.76
CA PRO A 57 -16.14 -10.42 -4.70
C PRO A 57 -16.83 -9.08 -4.37
N ALA A 58 -17.96 -8.82 -5.02
CA ALA A 58 -18.67 -7.54 -4.85
C ALA A 58 -19.28 -7.39 -3.46
N GLU A 59 -19.64 -8.50 -2.83
CA GLU A 59 -20.45 -8.57 -1.62
C GLU A 59 -19.64 -8.38 -0.33
N ILE A 60 -18.31 -8.54 -0.40
CA ILE A 60 -17.48 -8.38 0.79
C ILE A 60 -16.92 -6.97 0.93
N PRO A 61 -16.84 -6.45 2.16
CA PRO A 61 -16.13 -5.19 2.43
C PRO A 61 -14.69 -5.27 1.94
N ALA A 62 -14.26 -4.24 1.19
CA ALA A 62 -12.92 -4.24 0.61
C ALA A 62 -12.24 -2.87 0.77
N LEU A 63 -10.95 -2.89 1.12
CA LEU A 63 -10.11 -1.72 1.26
C LEU A 63 -8.96 -1.79 0.25
N LEU A 64 -8.89 -0.80 -0.65
CA LEU A 64 -7.76 -0.64 -1.57
C LEU A 64 -6.74 0.32 -0.96
N CYS A 65 -5.50 -0.12 -0.84
CA CYS A 65 -4.38 0.64 -0.26
C CYS A 65 -3.38 0.97 -1.38
N LEU A 66 -3.39 2.21 -1.86
CA LEU A 66 -2.61 2.64 -3.02
C LEU A 66 -1.34 3.40 -2.58
N ASP A 67 -0.15 3.00 -3.09
CA ASP A 67 1.07 3.82 -3.00
C ASP A 67 1.04 4.93 -4.06
N ALA A 68 -0.01 5.73 -4.04
CA ALA A 68 -0.18 6.86 -4.94
C ALA A 68 -1.24 7.83 -4.41
N PRO A 69 -1.16 9.12 -4.78
CA PRO A 69 -2.17 10.10 -4.41
C PRO A 69 -3.56 9.77 -4.94
N VAL A 70 -4.53 9.61 -4.04
CA VAL A 70 -5.97 9.45 -4.40
C VAL A 70 -6.71 10.79 -4.38
N VAL A 71 -6.15 11.80 -3.70
CA VAL A 71 -6.64 13.19 -3.66
C VAL A 71 -5.46 14.14 -3.89
N CYS A 72 -5.58 15.00 -4.91
CA CYS A 72 -4.55 15.98 -5.25
C CYS A 72 -5.19 17.21 -5.90
N PRO A 73 -5.65 18.20 -5.10
CA PRO A 73 -6.36 19.37 -5.62
C PRO A 73 -5.43 20.44 -6.22
N ASN A 74 -4.18 20.52 -5.78
CA ASN A 74 -3.22 21.54 -6.18
C ASN A 74 -2.71 21.32 -7.62
N ARG A 75 -2.55 22.43 -8.36
CA ARG A 75 -2.04 22.39 -9.74
C ARG A 75 -0.53 22.17 -9.79
N THR A 76 0.20 22.81 -8.87
CA THR A 76 1.68 22.81 -8.80
C THR A 76 2.15 22.62 -7.36
N GLY A 77 3.44 22.42 -7.16
CA GLY A 77 4.05 22.31 -5.84
C GLY A 77 3.70 21.00 -5.13
N SER A 78 3.58 21.05 -3.82
CA SER A 78 3.31 19.92 -2.92
C SER A 78 1.98 20.09 -2.21
N ARG A 79 1.25 18.98 -1.98
CA ARG A 79 0.08 18.97 -1.08
C ARG A 79 0.50 19.29 0.35
N PRO A 80 -0.42 19.79 1.21
CA PRO A 80 -0.16 19.95 2.65
C PRO A 80 0.35 18.65 3.30
N VAL A 81 -0.22 17.50 2.94
CA VAL A 81 0.19 16.18 3.46
C VAL A 81 1.60 15.77 3.03
N ASP A 82 2.04 16.12 1.82
CA ASP A 82 3.41 15.81 1.36
C ASP A 82 4.43 16.57 2.21
N ARG A 83 4.17 17.87 2.49
CA ARG A 83 5.02 18.69 3.37
C ARG A 83 4.99 18.18 4.82
N LEU A 84 3.83 17.76 5.32
CA LEU A 84 3.70 17.15 6.64
C LEU A 84 4.49 15.86 6.76
N THR A 85 4.33 14.96 5.78
CA THR A 85 5.05 13.68 5.75
C THR A 85 6.55 13.90 5.62
N HIS A 86 6.98 14.87 4.81
CA HIS A 86 8.39 15.23 4.71
C HIS A 86 8.93 15.73 6.08
N ARG A 87 8.23 16.63 6.75
CA ARG A 87 8.62 17.12 8.09
C ARG A 87 8.72 16.01 9.13
N LEU A 88 7.81 15.03 9.09
CA LEU A 88 7.78 13.93 10.06
C LEU A 88 8.86 12.86 9.81
N PHE A 89 9.23 12.64 8.55
CA PHE A 89 10.08 11.51 8.14
C PHE A 89 11.35 11.91 7.37
N HIS A 90 11.74 13.21 7.35
CA HIS A 90 12.92 13.64 6.59
C HIS A 90 14.22 13.10 7.17
N ARG A 91 14.30 12.94 8.50
CA ARG A 91 15.46 12.37 9.20
C ARG A 91 15.71 10.93 8.76
N GLU A 92 14.66 10.16 8.62
CA GLU A 92 14.68 8.78 8.14
C GLU A 92 14.75 8.69 6.60
N GLN A 93 14.78 9.83 5.90
CA GLN A 93 14.77 9.91 4.43
C GLN A 93 13.55 9.20 3.80
N ALA A 94 12.43 9.19 4.49
CA ALA A 94 11.17 8.57 4.09
C ALA A 94 10.04 9.60 3.86
N GLY A 95 10.38 10.87 3.65
CA GLY A 95 9.41 11.93 3.33
C GLY A 95 8.77 11.75 1.95
N ALA A 96 7.51 12.18 1.82
CA ALA A 96 6.78 12.09 0.57
C ALA A 96 7.37 12.99 -0.52
N HIS A 97 7.28 12.51 -1.76
CA HIS A 97 7.59 13.33 -2.93
C HIS A 97 6.47 14.35 -3.20
N PRO A 98 6.80 15.54 -3.74
CA PRO A 98 5.80 16.51 -4.14
C PRO A 98 4.79 15.93 -5.12
N ALA A 99 3.50 15.96 -4.75
CA ALA A 99 2.40 15.55 -5.60
C ALA A 99 1.58 16.77 -6.04
N ASN A 100 1.23 16.82 -7.32
CA ASN A 100 0.35 17.80 -7.94
C ASN A 100 -0.33 17.21 -9.16
N ARG A 101 -1.35 17.90 -9.70
CA ARG A 101 -2.14 17.39 -10.83
C ARG A 101 -1.31 17.01 -12.05
N GLY A 102 -0.24 17.74 -12.35
CA GLY A 102 0.64 17.44 -13.48
C GLY A 102 1.41 16.13 -13.31
N ARG A 103 1.84 15.82 -12.09
CA ARG A 103 2.56 14.57 -11.78
C ARG A 103 1.63 13.39 -11.52
N CYS A 104 0.42 13.64 -11.03
CA CYS A 104 -0.53 12.62 -10.58
C CYS A 104 -1.64 12.35 -11.59
N VAL A 105 -1.42 12.56 -12.89
CA VAL A 105 -2.44 12.37 -13.93
C VAL A 105 -3.02 10.95 -13.88
N ARG A 106 -2.17 9.92 -13.94
CA ARG A 106 -2.60 8.53 -13.88
C ARG A 106 -3.17 8.14 -12.51
N PRO A 107 -2.51 8.43 -11.36
CA PRO A 107 -3.06 8.17 -10.03
C PRO A 107 -4.48 8.70 -9.85
N LEU A 108 -4.74 9.95 -10.19
CA LEU A 108 -6.07 10.56 -10.06
C LEU A 108 -7.09 9.95 -11.02
N ARG A 109 -6.68 9.58 -12.23
CA ARG A 109 -7.54 8.88 -13.19
C ARG A 109 -7.93 7.49 -12.65
N VAL A 110 -6.97 6.73 -12.10
CA VAL A 110 -7.22 5.42 -11.49
C VAL A 110 -8.13 5.58 -10.28
N ALA A 111 -7.86 6.51 -9.36
CA ALA A 111 -8.72 6.77 -8.21
C ALA A 111 -10.16 7.08 -8.61
N ASN A 112 -10.37 7.88 -9.68
CA ASN A 112 -11.70 8.16 -10.21
C ASN A 112 -12.37 6.92 -10.84
N LYS A 113 -11.63 6.07 -11.56
CA LYS A 113 -12.14 4.80 -12.09
C LYS A 113 -12.56 3.86 -10.97
N LEU A 114 -11.76 3.75 -9.91
CA LEU A 114 -12.08 2.96 -8.71
C LEU A 114 -13.32 3.52 -8.00
N LYS A 115 -13.47 4.85 -7.90
CA LYS A 115 -14.67 5.48 -7.35
C LYS A 115 -15.93 5.11 -8.14
N ARG A 116 -15.85 5.11 -9.48
CA ARG A 116 -16.97 4.66 -10.35
C ARG A 116 -17.24 3.16 -10.21
N ALA A 117 -16.23 2.37 -9.84
CA ALA A 117 -16.37 0.94 -9.53
C ALA A 117 -16.84 0.67 -8.08
N GLY A 118 -17.30 1.72 -7.36
CA GLY A 118 -17.88 1.59 -6.02
C GLY A 118 -16.91 1.76 -4.85
N PHE A 119 -15.63 2.08 -5.09
CA PHE A 119 -14.65 2.32 -4.01
C PHE A 119 -14.58 3.80 -3.65
N SER A 120 -15.24 4.21 -2.60
CA SER A 120 -15.21 5.60 -2.11
C SER A 120 -13.82 5.97 -1.57
N ILE A 121 -13.43 7.24 -1.72
CA ILE A 121 -12.25 7.78 -1.03
C ILE A 121 -12.68 8.09 0.41
N ALA A 122 -12.34 7.19 1.35
CA ALA A 122 -12.80 7.28 2.73
C ALA A 122 -11.80 6.66 3.69
N THR A 123 -11.60 7.30 4.85
CA THR A 123 -10.67 6.86 5.89
C THR A 123 -11.35 6.13 7.03
N ASP A 124 -12.66 6.03 7.03
CA ASP A 124 -13.49 5.43 8.08
C ASP A 124 -13.93 3.99 7.79
N TRP A 125 -13.25 3.30 6.85
CA TRP A 125 -13.49 1.87 6.63
C TRP A 125 -13.54 1.11 7.98
N PRO A 126 -14.49 0.19 8.25
CA PRO A 126 -15.45 -0.39 7.30
C PRO A 126 -16.83 0.30 7.22
N ARG A 127 -17.01 1.53 7.74
CA ARG A 127 -18.27 2.28 7.53
C ARG A 127 -18.55 2.49 6.04
N ALA A 128 -17.50 2.91 5.29
CA ALA A 128 -17.50 2.82 3.84
C ALA A 128 -17.05 1.40 3.47
N PRO A 129 -17.95 0.46 3.15
CA PRO A 129 -17.59 -0.95 3.02
C PRO A 129 -16.63 -1.23 1.87
N ARG A 130 -16.66 -0.40 0.82
CA ARG A 130 -15.70 -0.43 -0.29
C ARG A 130 -15.01 0.92 -0.36
N ALA A 131 -13.75 0.96 0.05
CA ALA A 131 -12.98 2.19 0.15
C ALA A 131 -11.61 2.07 -0.50
N GLN A 132 -11.05 3.24 -0.88
CA GLN A 132 -9.67 3.39 -1.30
C GLN A 132 -8.99 4.46 -0.45
N ILE A 133 -7.75 4.18 -0.07
CA ILE A 133 -6.89 5.06 0.71
C ILE A 133 -5.50 5.16 0.10
N GLU A 134 -4.86 6.32 0.28
CA GLU A 134 -3.45 6.49 0.01
C GLU A 134 -2.64 5.96 1.19
N VAL A 135 -1.67 5.11 0.91
CA VAL A 135 -0.68 4.62 1.87
C VAL A 135 0.72 4.95 1.36
N TYR A 136 1.73 4.84 2.24
CA TYR A 136 3.10 5.11 1.83
C TYR A 136 4.05 4.08 2.47
N PRO A 137 4.60 3.12 1.70
CA PRO A 137 5.43 2.04 2.23
C PRO A 137 6.69 2.50 2.98
N HIS A 138 7.38 3.54 2.51
CA HIS A 138 8.61 3.99 3.17
C HIS A 138 8.41 4.42 4.63
N PRO A 139 7.48 5.34 4.97
CA PRO A 139 7.15 5.63 6.37
C PRO A 139 6.64 4.41 7.14
N ALA A 140 5.88 3.52 6.48
CA ALA A 140 5.38 2.33 7.13
C ALA A 140 6.52 1.40 7.58
N THR A 141 7.48 1.12 6.70
CA THR A 141 8.66 0.30 7.02
C THR A 141 9.55 0.94 8.09
N VAL A 142 9.72 2.27 8.06
CA VAL A 142 10.44 3.00 9.11
C VAL A 142 9.81 2.75 10.48
N ARG A 143 8.47 2.85 10.58
CA ARG A 143 7.75 2.64 11.84
C ARG A 143 7.70 1.19 12.27
N TRP A 144 7.45 0.24 11.36
CA TRP A 144 7.38 -1.17 11.67
C TRP A 144 8.70 -1.77 12.11
N PHE A 145 9.80 -1.35 11.48
CA PHE A 145 11.12 -1.93 11.70
C PHE A 145 12.02 -1.06 12.60
N GLY A 146 11.51 0.08 13.09
CA GLY A 146 12.29 1.00 13.94
C GLY A 146 13.52 1.56 13.23
N LEU A 147 13.44 1.85 11.93
CA LEU A 147 14.60 2.25 11.14
C LEU A 147 14.97 3.72 11.40
N SER A 148 16.27 3.98 11.58
CA SER A 148 16.82 5.33 11.59
C SER A 148 16.90 5.96 10.20
N ARG A 149 16.89 5.15 9.14
CA ARG A 149 16.82 5.57 7.73
C ARG A 149 16.10 4.53 6.89
N THR A 150 15.33 5.00 5.89
CA THR A 150 14.66 4.11 4.93
C THR A 150 15.65 3.27 4.12
N ILE A 151 15.25 2.07 3.73
CA ILE A 151 16.07 1.16 2.92
C ILE A 151 16.01 1.61 1.46
N LYS A 152 17.17 1.86 0.84
CA LYS A 152 17.27 2.40 -0.54
C LYS A 152 17.33 1.27 -1.58
N TYR A 153 16.26 0.49 -1.72
CA TYR A 153 16.20 -0.61 -2.70
C TYR A 153 15.71 -0.19 -4.10
N LYS A 154 15.11 1.00 -4.23
CA LYS A 154 14.56 1.50 -5.52
C LYS A 154 15.57 2.29 -6.35
N ARG A 155 16.73 2.69 -5.79
CA ARG A 155 17.69 3.60 -6.45
C ARG A 155 19.14 3.13 -6.28
N GLY A 156 20.00 3.51 -7.24
CA GLY A 156 21.43 3.21 -7.23
C GLY A 156 21.79 1.99 -8.09
N PRO A 157 23.08 1.54 -8.03
CA PRO A 157 23.55 0.39 -8.78
C PRO A 157 22.76 -0.90 -8.47
N VAL A 158 22.61 -1.78 -9.46
CA VAL A 158 21.82 -3.02 -9.35
C VAL A 158 22.26 -3.87 -8.15
N ALA A 159 23.58 -4.06 -7.96
CA ALA A 159 24.09 -4.84 -6.84
C ALA A 159 23.70 -4.26 -5.47
N SER A 160 23.71 -2.92 -5.33
CA SER A 160 23.29 -2.24 -4.10
C SER A 160 21.79 -2.37 -3.87
N ARG A 161 20.96 -2.25 -4.93
CA ARG A 161 19.51 -2.48 -4.85
C ARG A 161 19.19 -3.90 -4.41
N ARG A 162 19.86 -4.91 -4.97
CA ARG A 162 19.70 -6.33 -4.59
C ARG A 162 19.99 -6.56 -3.11
N ARG A 163 21.10 -6.03 -2.60
CA ARG A 163 21.44 -6.15 -1.16
C ARG A 163 20.42 -5.42 -0.28
N ALA A 164 20.03 -4.22 -0.67
CA ALA A 164 19.04 -3.45 0.08
C ALA A 164 17.66 -4.13 0.08
N PHE A 165 17.27 -4.74 -1.05
CA PHE A 165 16.02 -5.47 -1.16
C PHE A 165 16.03 -6.75 -0.33
N ALA A 166 17.10 -7.54 -0.33
CA ALA A 166 17.25 -8.69 0.54
C ALA A 166 17.10 -8.29 2.02
N ARG A 167 17.74 -7.19 2.43
CA ARG A 167 17.54 -6.64 3.80
C ARG A 167 16.08 -6.27 4.09
N LEU A 168 15.37 -5.71 3.12
CA LEU A 168 13.92 -5.42 3.26
C LEU A 168 13.13 -6.71 3.49
N GLN A 169 13.41 -7.76 2.69
CA GLN A 169 12.75 -9.06 2.82
C GLN A 169 13.01 -9.69 4.19
N ASP A 170 14.25 -9.65 4.69
CA ASP A 170 14.62 -10.18 6.01
C ASP A 170 13.86 -9.45 7.14
N LEU A 171 13.82 -8.12 7.09
CA LEU A 171 13.11 -7.31 8.08
C LEU A 171 11.61 -7.55 8.02
N LEU A 172 11.03 -7.64 6.81
CA LEU A 172 9.61 -7.91 6.63
C LEU A 172 9.26 -9.33 7.12
N HIS A 173 10.09 -10.32 6.82
CA HIS A 173 9.94 -11.68 7.33
C HIS A 173 9.97 -11.71 8.87
N ALA A 174 10.95 -11.05 9.49
CA ALA A 174 11.06 -10.99 10.95
C ALA A 174 9.87 -10.30 11.58
N TRP A 175 9.42 -9.18 11.00
CA TRP A 175 8.26 -8.44 11.48
C TRP A 175 6.95 -9.24 11.31
N LEU A 176 6.74 -9.89 10.15
CA LEU A 176 5.57 -10.74 9.92
C LEU A 176 5.54 -11.91 10.91
N ARG A 177 6.67 -12.56 11.18
CA ARG A 177 6.74 -13.65 12.15
C ARG A 177 6.24 -13.26 13.53
N GLN A 178 6.50 -12.02 13.96
CA GLN A 178 6.06 -11.51 15.26
C GLN A 178 4.65 -10.92 15.24
N SER A 179 4.28 -10.25 14.14
CA SER A 179 3.11 -9.39 14.09
C SER A 179 1.94 -9.99 13.31
N ALA A 180 2.19 -10.84 12.34
CA ALA A 180 1.19 -11.44 11.46
C ALA A 180 1.65 -12.84 10.98
N PRO A 181 1.94 -13.78 11.90
CA PRO A 181 2.45 -15.10 11.52
C PRO A 181 1.51 -15.85 10.59
N GLU A 182 0.21 -15.62 10.72
CA GLU A 182 -0.80 -16.20 9.84
C GLU A 182 -0.60 -15.81 8.37
N ILE A 183 -0.15 -14.59 8.06
CA ILE A 183 0.14 -14.16 6.68
C ILE A 183 1.45 -14.78 6.19
N LEU A 184 2.47 -14.85 7.04
CA LEU A 184 3.76 -15.41 6.68
C LEU A 184 3.69 -16.90 6.34
N GLN A 185 2.79 -17.66 6.99
CA GLN A 185 2.60 -19.09 6.77
C GLN A 185 1.99 -19.40 5.40
N HIS A 186 1.33 -18.44 4.75
CA HIS A 186 0.76 -18.66 3.42
C HIS A 186 1.86 -18.73 2.35
N PRO A 187 1.84 -19.77 1.47
CA PRO A 187 2.82 -19.93 0.41
C PRO A 187 3.08 -18.66 -0.41
N PRO A 188 2.07 -17.91 -0.88
CA PRO A 188 2.32 -16.70 -1.66
C PRO A 188 3.20 -15.68 -0.94
N THR A 189 3.07 -15.51 0.38
CA THR A 189 3.94 -14.60 1.14
C THR A 189 5.33 -15.18 1.31
N SER A 190 5.44 -16.41 1.78
CA SER A 190 6.73 -17.03 2.06
C SER A 190 7.57 -17.23 0.79
N GLU A 191 6.94 -17.53 -0.33
CA GLU A 191 7.58 -17.62 -1.64
C GLU A 191 8.05 -16.25 -2.13
N LEU A 192 7.18 -15.22 -2.12
CA LEU A 192 7.52 -13.85 -2.53
C LEU A 192 8.74 -13.33 -1.78
N LEU A 193 8.82 -13.58 -0.46
CA LEU A 193 9.93 -13.12 0.37
C LEU A 193 11.25 -13.88 0.16
N ARG A 194 11.24 -14.99 -0.58
CA ARG A 194 12.45 -15.75 -0.96
C ARG A 194 12.91 -15.47 -2.39
N LEU A 195 12.08 -14.82 -3.22
CA LEU A 195 12.44 -14.52 -4.60
C LEU A 195 13.60 -13.54 -4.67
N ARG A 196 14.50 -13.79 -5.62
CA ARG A 196 15.57 -12.83 -5.95
C ARG A 196 14.97 -11.56 -6.51
N TRP A 197 15.62 -10.43 -6.20
CA TRP A 197 15.19 -9.14 -6.70
C TRP A 197 15.10 -9.11 -8.22
N THR A 198 13.94 -8.82 -8.71
CA THR A 198 13.61 -8.30 -10.04
C THR A 198 12.71 -7.07 -9.84
N LYS A 199 12.43 -6.31 -10.90
CA LYS A 199 11.50 -5.18 -10.74
C LYS A 199 10.09 -5.65 -10.36
N ASP A 200 9.62 -6.74 -10.94
CA ASP A 200 8.30 -7.30 -10.64
C ASP A 200 8.20 -7.79 -9.19
N VAL A 201 9.24 -8.45 -8.68
CA VAL A 201 9.30 -8.89 -7.28
C VAL A 201 9.32 -7.69 -6.32
N GLU A 202 10.02 -6.61 -6.69
CA GLU A 202 10.01 -5.35 -5.94
C GLU A 202 8.59 -4.77 -5.88
N ASP A 203 7.91 -4.64 -7.03
CA ASP A 203 6.57 -4.05 -7.12
C ASP A 203 5.52 -4.92 -6.38
N MET A 204 5.59 -6.26 -6.46
CA MET A 204 4.73 -7.15 -5.68
C MET A 204 5.01 -7.06 -4.17
N THR A 205 6.28 -6.89 -3.75
CA THR A 205 6.63 -6.71 -2.33
C THR A 205 6.14 -5.37 -1.80
N ASP A 206 6.23 -4.30 -2.59
CA ASP A 206 5.67 -3.00 -2.22
C ASP A 206 4.14 -3.05 -2.13
N ALA A 207 3.49 -3.79 -3.02
CA ALA A 207 2.05 -4.04 -2.91
C ALA A 207 1.70 -4.83 -1.63
N LEU A 208 2.51 -5.81 -1.22
CA LEU A 208 2.34 -6.48 0.06
C LEU A 208 2.48 -5.49 1.23
N LEU A 209 3.47 -4.59 1.22
CA LEU A 209 3.61 -3.55 2.24
C LEU A 209 2.37 -2.64 2.30
N CYS A 210 1.82 -2.25 1.15
CA CYS A 210 0.55 -1.50 1.07
C CYS A 210 -0.61 -2.30 1.70
N ALA A 211 -0.73 -3.59 1.35
CA ALA A 211 -1.75 -4.48 1.89
C ALA A 211 -1.62 -4.65 3.41
N MET A 212 -0.40 -4.68 3.95
CA MET A 212 -0.15 -4.77 5.39
C MET A 212 -0.65 -3.55 6.17
N VAL A 213 -0.62 -2.35 5.59
CA VAL A 213 -1.27 -1.16 6.22
C VAL A 213 -2.78 -1.38 6.32
N GLY A 214 -3.40 -1.88 5.26
CA GLY A 214 -4.83 -2.21 5.25
C GLY A 214 -5.18 -3.37 6.19
N TRP A 215 -4.37 -4.40 6.25
CA TRP A 215 -4.49 -5.49 7.21
C TRP A 215 -4.46 -4.98 8.66
N GLN A 216 -3.51 -4.11 8.98
CA GLN A 216 -3.42 -3.50 10.30
C GLN A 216 -4.70 -2.74 10.64
N ARG A 217 -5.32 -2.05 9.66
CA ARG A 217 -6.63 -1.43 9.83
C ARG A 217 -7.72 -2.45 10.12
N ALA A 218 -7.76 -3.55 9.36
CA ALA A 218 -8.79 -4.57 9.44
C ALA A 218 -8.70 -5.41 10.73
N VAL A 219 -7.49 -5.80 11.12
CA VAL A 219 -7.26 -6.73 12.24
C VAL A 219 -7.00 -6.00 13.56
N ARG A 220 -6.22 -4.92 13.55
CA ARG A 220 -5.82 -4.20 14.77
C ARG A 220 -6.65 -2.94 15.02
N GLY A 221 -7.35 -2.45 14.00
CA GLY A 221 -8.25 -1.31 14.09
C GLY A 221 -7.57 0.05 13.85
N SER A 222 -8.39 1.09 13.80
CA SER A 222 -7.95 2.45 13.43
C SER A 222 -6.95 3.08 14.40
N ARG A 223 -6.95 2.68 15.65
CA ARG A 223 -6.05 3.25 16.67
C ARG A 223 -4.58 2.94 16.42
N THR A 224 -4.27 1.91 15.63
CA THR A 224 -2.91 1.52 15.27
C THR A 224 -2.37 2.26 14.04
N LEU A 225 -3.21 3.06 13.41
CA LEU A 225 -2.86 3.86 12.24
C LEU A 225 -3.01 5.36 12.53
N GLU A 226 -2.29 6.15 11.78
CA GLU A 226 -2.38 7.61 11.77
C GLU A 226 -2.75 8.07 10.37
N ILE A 227 -3.70 8.99 10.30
CA ILE A 227 -4.09 9.66 9.06
C ILE A 227 -3.41 11.02 9.06
N LEU A 228 -2.47 11.21 8.15
CA LEU A 228 -1.82 12.49 7.90
C LEU A 228 -2.62 13.24 6.85
N GLY A 229 -2.99 14.49 7.12
CA GLY A 229 -3.81 15.29 6.20
C GLY A 229 -5.31 14.97 6.30
N ASP A 230 -6.04 15.27 5.21
CA ASP A 230 -7.50 15.14 5.15
C ASP A 230 -8.00 14.74 3.75
N THR A 231 -9.25 14.32 3.66
CA THR A 231 -9.87 13.86 2.41
C THR A 231 -10.14 14.98 1.40
N ARG A 232 -10.02 16.25 1.77
CA ARG A 232 -10.18 17.41 0.88
C ARG A 232 -8.87 17.80 0.20
N ASN A 233 -7.78 17.84 0.98
CA ASN A 233 -6.48 18.36 0.55
C ASN A 233 -5.44 17.28 0.26
N GLY A 234 -5.80 16.01 0.47
CA GLY A 234 -4.94 14.83 0.37
C GLY A 234 -4.54 14.30 1.74
N PHE A 235 -4.47 13.00 1.85
CA PHE A 235 -4.12 12.29 3.08
C PHE A 235 -3.22 11.09 2.77
N ILE A 236 -2.45 10.68 3.77
CA ILE A 236 -1.64 9.45 3.73
C ILE A 236 -1.89 8.69 5.03
N VAL A 237 -2.17 7.40 4.93
CA VAL A 237 -2.35 6.51 6.08
C VAL A 237 -1.04 5.78 6.36
N VAL A 238 -0.56 5.88 7.59
CA VAL A 238 0.69 5.25 8.03
C VAL A 238 0.49 4.52 9.37
N PRO A 239 1.26 3.47 9.68
CA PRO A 239 1.25 2.85 11.00
C PRO A 239 1.60 3.86 12.09
N ARG A 240 1.04 3.73 13.30
CA ARG A 240 1.54 4.44 14.49
C ARG A 240 2.83 3.80 14.99
N ARG A 241 3.60 4.56 15.74
CA ARG A 241 4.72 4.03 16.53
C ARG A 241 4.20 3.17 17.68
#